data_5255826420e0e4aba91432c5bb267b00
#
_entry.id   5255826420e0e4aba91432c5bb267b00
#
_cell.length_a   1.000
_cell.length_b   1.000
_cell.length_c   1.000
_cell.angle_alpha   90.00
_cell.angle_beta   90.00
_cell.angle_gamma   90.00
#
_symmetry.space_group_name_H-M   'P 1'
#
loop_
_entity.id
_entity.type
_entity.pdbx_description
1 polymer ?
#
loop_
_entity_poly.entity_id
_entity_poly.type
_entity_poly.pdbx_seq_one_letter_code
_entity_poly.pdbx_strand_id
1 'polypeptide(L)'
;MASLLSTLRLTTQIGILAIMIEYQKAIEHRMQPSFMKPRQEVRTFWTGPNPSYYEELSLRSAVASGARVLLYTYNRSLTVPEGVELVDAREVLSGPLYQFHHNDGDLSLALHSDLFRYLAIQKFGGWYMDLDIVVMTAQLPDDKIYLAYQEDGVANAAVMKFPAQSPIMTAAIEEAMRLLPAAGTAAPGADHGIVGPKLITRLSSEYAIDHLVRPKVSAYEIHPNEVLMFFDPRQCEAVFERLASSDFVHLWNDLWRALRIPKNLGPPEGSFLDSLFKRFGIDVPQGARLSFEAVEGWFREFWVMKELKQKLSTQSVPYDALDHLARSIQISGWRPGVRSFANAETSPQGDHLLAGEPQTLRTFWHGETIGPYQLMCLKSFAASGHRVEVFSYNRDLNVPDWISVEDAAE
;
A
#
# COMPACT_ATOMS: atom_id res chain seq x y z
N MET A 1 23.18 -36.81 -2.56
CA MET A 1 22.75 -35.42 -2.44
C MET A 1 21.36 -35.14 -3.00
N ALA A 2 21.03 -35.56 -4.22
CA ALA A 2 19.69 -35.33 -4.80
C ALA A 2 18.54 -36.00 -4.01
N SER A 3 18.75 -37.17 -3.43
CA SER A 3 17.76 -37.90 -2.60
C SER A 3 17.48 -37.19 -1.25
N LEU A 4 18.47 -36.57 -0.63
CA LEU A 4 18.29 -35.82 0.62
C LEU A 4 17.52 -34.49 0.39
N LEU A 5 17.74 -33.84 -0.74
CA LEU A 5 17.04 -32.60 -1.10
C LEU A 5 15.56 -32.86 -1.47
N SER A 6 15.26 -34.02 -2.08
CA SER A 6 13.87 -34.38 -2.35
C SER A 6 13.10 -34.75 -1.07
N THR A 7 13.77 -35.41 -0.11
CA THR A 7 13.16 -35.73 1.18
C THR A 7 12.93 -34.50 2.04
N LEU A 8 13.83 -33.53 2.05
CA LEU A 8 13.66 -32.26 2.73
C LEU A 8 12.53 -31.41 2.14
N ARG A 9 12.38 -31.37 0.82
CA ARG A 9 11.25 -30.70 0.16
C ARG A 9 9.91 -31.35 0.50
N LEU A 10 9.87 -32.68 0.54
CA LEU A 10 8.65 -33.41 0.88
C LEU A 10 8.23 -33.19 2.34
N THR A 11 9.18 -33.18 3.28
CA THR A 11 8.90 -32.90 4.70
C THR A 11 8.42 -31.47 4.92
N THR A 12 8.96 -30.49 4.20
CA THR A 12 8.51 -29.08 4.28
C THR A 12 7.09 -28.92 3.70
N GLN A 13 6.77 -29.57 2.57
CA GLN A 13 5.42 -29.55 1.99
C GLN A 13 4.39 -30.27 2.88
N ILE A 14 4.75 -31.37 3.52
CA ILE A 14 3.89 -32.09 4.46
C ILE A 14 3.66 -31.24 5.73
N GLY A 15 4.68 -30.50 6.21
CA GLY A 15 4.57 -29.58 7.34
C GLY A 15 3.58 -28.45 7.05
N ILE A 16 3.70 -27.78 5.92
CA ILE A 16 2.77 -26.73 5.48
C ILE A 16 1.34 -27.25 5.33
N LEU A 17 1.18 -28.45 4.74
CA LEU A 17 -0.14 -29.07 4.58
C LEU A 17 -0.75 -29.43 5.94
N ALA A 18 0.05 -29.91 6.89
CA ALA A 18 -0.41 -30.25 8.24
C ALA A 18 -0.86 -28.99 9.02
N ILE A 19 -0.11 -27.90 8.95
CA ILE A 19 -0.49 -26.62 9.58
C ILE A 19 -1.75 -26.05 8.92
N MET A 20 -1.86 -26.11 7.61
CA MET A 20 -3.08 -25.71 6.91
C MET A 20 -4.29 -26.57 7.30
N ILE A 21 -4.11 -27.87 7.46
CA ILE A 21 -5.17 -28.78 7.90
C ILE A 21 -5.57 -28.52 9.36
N GLU A 22 -4.62 -28.30 10.25
CA GLU A 22 -4.92 -27.95 11.66
C GLU A 22 -5.58 -26.57 11.76
N TYR A 23 -5.16 -25.60 10.98
CA TYR A 23 -5.81 -24.30 10.89
C TYR A 23 -7.22 -24.40 10.29
N GLN A 24 -7.40 -25.26 9.27
CA GLN A 24 -8.69 -25.57 8.68
C GLN A 24 -9.61 -26.26 9.72
N LYS A 25 -9.11 -27.22 10.49
CA LYS A 25 -9.84 -27.88 11.58
C LYS A 25 -10.18 -26.93 12.73
N ALA A 26 -9.29 -26.00 13.08
CA ALA A 26 -9.58 -24.97 14.07
C ALA A 26 -10.68 -24.01 13.60
N ILE A 27 -10.76 -23.73 12.30
CA ILE A 27 -11.85 -22.99 11.68
C ILE A 27 -13.15 -23.81 11.71
N GLU A 28 -13.10 -25.08 11.31
CA GLU A 28 -14.27 -25.98 11.29
C GLU A 28 -14.83 -26.24 12.71
N HIS A 29 -13.97 -26.34 13.71
CA HIS A 29 -14.38 -26.49 15.11
C HIS A 29 -15.06 -25.23 15.69
N ARG A 30 -14.77 -24.05 15.13
CA ARG A 30 -15.50 -22.80 15.43
C ARG A 30 -16.81 -22.66 14.65
N MET A 31 -17.06 -23.55 13.67
CA MET A 31 -18.26 -23.53 12.81
C MET A 31 -19.41 -24.41 13.36
N GLN A 32 -19.53 -24.62 14.66
CA GLN A 32 -20.75 -25.21 15.19
C GLN A 32 -21.94 -24.24 15.00
N PRO A 33 -23.10 -24.70 14.48
CA PRO A 33 -24.24 -23.84 14.21
C PRO A 33 -24.86 -23.35 15.54
N SER A 34 -24.39 -22.24 16.04
CA SER A 34 -25.11 -21.49 17.06
C SER A 34 -26.12 -20.60 16.35
N PHE A 35 -27.37 -20.61 16.79
CA PHE A 35 -28.50 -19.75 16.41
C PHE A 35 -28.14 -18.61 15.46
N MET A 36 -28.83 -18.52 14.32
CA MET A 36 -28.59 -17.54 13.25
C MET A 36 -28.51 -16.12 13.85
N LYS A 37 -27.31 -15.68 14.22
CA LYS A 37 -27.07 -14.27 14.51
C LYS A 37 -27.36 -13.47 13.26
N PRO A 38 -27.94 -12.29 13.36
CA PRO A 38 -28.14 -11.44 12.21
C PRO A 38 -26.81 -11.21 11.49
N ARG A 39 -26.84 -11.35 10.17
CA ARG A 39 -25.66 -11.21 9.30
C ARG A 39 -25.07 -9.82 9.51
N GLN A 40 -23.82 -9.73 9.94
CA GLN A 40 -23.15 -8.46 10.13
C GLN A 40 -22.92 -7.75 8.79
N GLU A 41 -23.04 -6.43 8.76
CA GLU A 41 -22.78 -5.64 7.56
C GLU A 41 -21.39 -5.00 7.65
N VAL A 42 -20.60 -5.16 6.58
CA VAL A 42 -19.33 -4.48 6.37
C VAL A 42 -19.51 -3.44 5.29
N ARG A 43 -19.18 -2.21 5.60
CA ARG A 43 -19.15 -1.09 4.65
C ARG A 43 -17.71 -0.78 4.28
N THR A 44 -17.47 -0.55 3.02
CA THR A 44 -16.18 -0.12 2.49
C THR A 44 -16.40 0.90 1.38
N PHE A 45 -15.38 1.67 1.04
CA PHE A 45 -15.46 2.75 0.07
C PHE A 45 -14.36 2.65 -0.98
N TRP A 46 -14.71 2.88 -2.25
CA TRP A 46 -13.78 2.86 -3.36
C TRP A 46 -14.15 3.88 -4.44
N THR A 47 -13.15 4.62 -4.93
CA THR A 47 -13.31 5.62 -6.02
C THR A 47 -12.42 5.35 -7.21
N GLY A 48 -11.58 4.32 -7.16
CA GLY A 48 -10.64 3.95 -8.22
C GLY A 48 -11.32 3.26 -9.42
N PRO A 49 -10.51 2.78 -10.36
CA PRO A 49 -10.95 1.84 -11.40
C PRO A 49 -11.43 0.53 -10.75
N ASN A 50 -11.66 -0.51 -11.54
CA ASN A 50 -11.95 -1.82 -10.96
C ASN A 50 -10.94 -2.20 -9.88
N PRO A 51 -11.40 -2.80 -8.77
CA PRO A 51 -10.52 -3.31 -7.73
C PRO A 51 -9.41 -4.20 -8.30
N SER A 52 -8.19 -4.05 -7.81
CA SER A 52 -7.10 -4.95 -8.15
C SER A 52 -7.24 -6.28 -7.40
N TYR A 53 -6.35 -7.24 -7.68
CA TYR A 53 -6.31 -8.51 -6.95
C TYR A 53 -6.28 -8.34 -5.42
N TYR A 54 -5.68 -7.28 -4.92
CA TYR A 54 -5.48 -7.05 -3.49
C TYR A 54 -6.69 -6.40 -2.82
N GLU A 55 -7.37 -5.47 -3.48
CA GLU A 55 -8.69 -5.00 -3.04
C GLU A 55 -9.74 -6.13 -3.15
N GLU A 56 -9.64 -6.97 -4.20
CA GLU A 56 -10.49 -8.15 -4.34
C GLU A 56 -10.26 -9.13 -3.17
N LEU A 57 -9.01 -9.33 -2.72
CA LEU A 57 -8.68 -10.14 -1.56
C LEU A 57 -9.40 -9.64 -0.30
N SER A 58 -9.37 -8.34 -0.06
CA SER A 58 -10.07 -7.71 1.06
C SER A 58 -11.58 -7.99 0.99
N LEU A 59 -12.20 -7.75 -0.16
CA LEU A 59 -13.63 -7.97 -0.37
C LEU A 59 -14.02 -9.44 -0.20
N ARG A 60 -13.29 -10.36 -0.82
CA ARG A 60 -13.58 -11.81 -0.71
C ARG A 60 -13.40 -12.33 0.71
N SER A 61 -12.40 -11.86 1.44
CA SER A 61 -12.20 -12.24 2.84
C SER A 61 -13.37 -11.80 3.72
N ALA A 62 -13.89 -10.61 3.49
CA ALA A 62 -15.06 -10.10 4.19
C ALA A 62 -16.33 -10.90 3.85
N VAL A 63 -16.54 -11.26 2.57
CA VAL A 63 -17.64 -12.14 2.16
C VAL A 63 -17.52 -13.52 2.81
N ALA A 64 -16.31 -14.09 2.84
CA ALA A 64 -16.05 -15.41 3.42
C ALA A 64 -16.29 -15.45 4.94
N SER A 65 -16.23 -14.33 5.64
CA SER A 65 -16.60 -14.24 7.07
C SER A 65 -18.12 -14.32 7.31
N GLY A 66 -18.91 -14.46 6.25
CA GLY A 66 -20.37 -14.46 6.31
C GLY A 66 -21.00 -13.07 6.40
N ALA A 67 -20.24 -12.00 6.33
CA ALA A 67 -20.76 -10.64 6.34
C ALA A 67 -21.50 -10.29 5.04
N ARG A 68 -22.45 -9.37 5.13
CA ARG A 68 -22.99 -8.65 3.97
C ARG A 68 -22.06 -7.50 3.64
N VAL A 69 -21.42 -7.53 2.47
CA VAL A 69 -20.40 -6.57 2.08
C VAL A 69 -20.99 -5.52 1.15
N LEU A 70 -20.95 -4.26 1.56
CA LEU A 70 -21.48 -3.10 0.86
C LEU A 70 -20.30 -2.23 0.40
N LEU A 71 -20.00 -2.24 -0.90
CA LEU A 71 -18.98 -1.38 -1.50
C LEU A 71 -19.61 -0.09 -1.99
N TYR A 72 -19.37 0.98 -1.27
CA TYR A 72 -19.80 2.32 -1.64
C TYR A 72 -18.86 2.91 -2.68
N THR A 73 -19.43 3.39 -3.78
CA THR A 73 -18.65 3.97 -4.88
C THR A 73 -19.45 5.04 -5.63
N TYR A 74 -18.75 5.99 -6.22
CA TYR A 74 -19.35 6.94 -7.18
C TYR A 74 -19.46 6.37 -8.59
N ASN A 75 -18.77 5.25 -8.87
CA ASN A 75 -18.79 4.54 -10.15
C ASN A 75 -19.47 3.16 -9.98
N ARG A 76 -20.74 3.08 -10.29
CA ARG A 76 -21.51 1.82 -10.18
C ARG A 76 -21.25 0.81 -11.30
N SER A 77 -20.37 1.14 -12.25
CA SER A 77 -19.98 0.22 -13.35
C SER A 77 -18.79 -0.66 -12.97
N LEU A 78 -18.37 -0.70 -11.70
CA LEU A 78 -17.27 -1.54 -11.24
C LEU A 78 -17.63 -3.02 -11.34
N THR A 79 -16.64 -3.82 -11.71
CA THR A 79 -16.70 -5.27 -11.56
C THR A 79 -16.19 -5.63 -10.17
N VAL A 80 -17.01 -6.36 -9.41
CA VAL A 80 -16.70 -6.77 -8.03
C VAL A 80 -16.92 -8.27 -7.84
N PRO A 81 -16.31 -8.90 -6.84
CA PRO A 81 -16.52 -10.29 -6.54
C PRO A 81 -17.99 -10.61 -6.20
N GLU A 82 -18.37 -11.86 -6.43
CA GLU A 82 -19.67 -12.39 -5.99
C GLU A 82 -19.84 -12.20 -4.47
N GLY A 83 -21.05 -11.80 -4.07
CA GLY A 83 -21.39 -11.51 -2.68
C GLY A 83 -21.10 -10.08 -2.22
N VAL A 84 -20.52 -9.23 -3.08
CA VAL A 84 -20.34 -7.80 -2.83
C VAL A 84 -21.45 -7.01 -3.51
N GLU A 85 -22.09 -6.13 -2.77
CA GLU A 85 -23.16 -5.25 -3.25
C GLU A 85 -22.59 -3.84 -3.53
N LEU A 86 -22.81 -3.31 -4.74
CA LEU A 86 -22.46 -1.93 -5.07
C LEU A 86 -23.54 -0.97 -4.60
N VAL A 87 -23.13 0.04 -3.83
CA VAL A 87 -23.99 1.09 -3.28
C VAL A 87 -23.52 2.45 -3.78
N ASP A 88 -24.43 3.38 -4.02
CA ASP A 88 -24.05 4.74 -4.39
C ASP A 88 -23.45 5.48 -3.19
N ALA A 89 -22.20 5.90 -3.29
CA ALA A 89 -21.51 6.62 -2.22
C ALA A 89 -22.18 7.96 -1.88
N ARG A 90 -22.98 8.52 -2.80
CA ARG A 90 -23.74 9.75 -2.55
C ARG A 90 -24.80 9.59 -1.47
N GLU A 91 -25.19 8.36 -1.14
CA GLU A 91 -26.08 8.09 -0.01
C GLU A 91 -25.43 8.47 1.35
N VAL A 92 -24.11 8.52 1.41
CA VAL A 92 -23.34 8.87 2.61
C VAL A 92 -22.73 10.26 2.47
N LEU A 93 -22.01 10.50 1.39
CA LEU A 93 -21.27 11.74 1.14
C LEU A 93 -21.48 12.16 -0.31
N SER A 94 -22.21 13.25 -0.52
CA SER A 94 -22.40 13.88 -1.81
C SER A 94 -21.57 15.16 -1.90
N GLY A 95 -21.09 15.48 -3.09
CA GLY A 95 -20.32 16.69 -3.33
C GLY A 95 -18.93 16.41 -3.94
N PRO A 96 -18.10 17.45 -4.06
CA PRO A 96 -16.75 17.29 -4.60
C PRO A 96 -15.88 16.47 -3.65
N LEU A 97 -14.87 15.80 -4.24
CA LEU A 97 -13.93 14.98 -3.49
C LEU A 97 -12.97 15.88 -2.68
N TYR A 98 -12.69 15.48 -1.44
CA TYR A 98 -11.63 16.08 -0.64
C TYR A 98 -10.32 15.40 -1.01
N GLN A 99 -9.36 16.19 -1.47
CA GLN A 99 -8.10 15.72 -2.01
C GLN A 99 -6.93 16.44 -1.34
N PHE A 100 -5.79 15.79 -1.28
CA PHE A 100 -4.53 16.43 -0.92
C PHE A 100 -3.39 15.85 -1.76
N HIS A 101 -2.26 16.56 -1.82
CA HIS A 101 -1.06 16.04 -2.45
C HIS A 101 -0.15 15.41 -1.40
N HIS A 102 0.30 14.19 -1.66
CA HIS A 102 1.45 13.62 -0.97
C HIS A 102 2.71 14.43 -1.24
N ASN A 103 3.74 14.27 -0.42
CA ASN A 103 5.03 14.93 -0.60
C ASN A 103 5.74 14.57 -1.92
N ASP A 104 5.36 13.47 -2.56
CA ASP A 104 5.81 13.03 -3.88
C ASP A 104 4.99 13.61 -5.05
N GLY A 105 3.99 14.45 -4.74
CA GLY A 105 3.11 15.09 -5.71
C GLY A 105 1.87 14.28 -6.10
N ASP A 106 1.79 13.02 -5.70
CA ASP A 106 0.63 12.17 -5.99
C ASP A 106 -0.63 12.68 -5.27
N LEU A 107 -1.76 12.65 -5.96
CA LEU A 107 -3.05 13.03 -5.42
C LEU A 107 -3.63 11.91 -4.55
N SER A 108 -4.08 12.24 -3.36
CA SER A 108 -4.68 11.31 -2.41
C SER A 108 -6.12 11.67 -2.08
N LEU A 109 -6.92 10.64 -1.90
CA LEU A 109 -8.31 10.71 -1.43
C LEU A 109 -8.47 10.20 0.02
N ALA A 110 -7.36 10.01 0.74
CA ALA A 110 -7.42 9.47 2.10
C ALA A 110 -8.29 10.33 3.03
N LEU A 111 -8.20 11.67 2.95
CA LEU A 111 -9.05 12.57 3.73
C LEU A 111 -10.54 12.37 3.42
N HIS A 112 -10.89 12.15 2.14
CA HIS A 112 -12.26 11.87 1.74
C HIS A 112 -12.72 10.51 2.28
N SER A 113 -11.88 9.50 2.21
CA SER A 113 -12.15 8.18 2.77
C SER A 113 -12.30 8.22 4.28
N ASP A 114 -11.47 8.99 5.00
CA ASP A 114 -11.58 9.17 6.44
C ASP A 114 -12.93 9.81 6.84
N LEU A 115 -13.33 10.89 6.17
CA LEU A 115 -14.62 11.50 6.42
C LEU A 115 -15.77 10.55 6.05
N PHE A 116 -15.66 9.85 4.91
CA PHE A 116 -16.68 8.89 4.47
C PHE A 116 -16.92 7.80 5.50
N ARG A 117 -15.86 7.20 6.08
CA ARG A 117 -16.00 6.13 7.08
C ARG A 117 -16.72 6.60 8.35
N TYR A 118 -16.44 7.81 8.82
CA TYR A 118 -17.11 8.37 9.99
C TYR A 118 -18.61 8.61 9.70
N LEU A 119 -18.92 9.19 8.55
CA LEU A 119 -20.31 9.44 8.13
C LEU A 119 -21.09 8.14 7.94
N ALA A 120 -20.47 7.12 7.33
CA ALA A 120 -21.10 5.82 7.12
C ALA A 120 -21.46 5.14 8.44
N ILE A 121 -20.49 5.12 9.38
CA ILE A 121 -20.75 4.54 10.71
C ILE A 121 -21.73 5.38 11.49
N GLN A 122 -21.64 6.70 11.45
CA GLN A 122 -22.59 7.58 12.14
C GLN A 122 -24.04 7.32 11.67
N LYS A 123 -24.21 7.14 10.36
CA LYS A 123 -25.54 6.93 9.77
C LYS A 123 -26.10 5.54 10.03
N PHE A 124 -25.30 4.50 9.85
CA PHE A 124 -25.76 3.12 9.80
C PHE A 124 -25.29 2.25 10.99
N GLY A 125 -24.22 2.65 11.66
CA GLY A 125 -23.50 1.79 12.59
C GLY A 125 -22.83 0.61 11.90
N GLY A 126 -22.28 -0.31 12.72
CA GLY A 126 -21.67 -1.54 12.24
C GLY A 126 -20.22 -1.36 11.80
N TRP A 127 -19.74 -2.28 10.96
CA TRP A 127 -18.36 -2.33 10.51
C TRP A 127 -18.08 -1.38 9.35
N TYR A 128 -16.93 -0.76 9.42
CA TYR A 128 -16.24 -0.15 8.27
C TYR A 128 -14.86 -0.78 8.13
N MET A 129 -14.45 -1.09 6.91
CA MET A 129 -13.14 -1.64 6.59
C MET A 129 -12.59 -0.95 5.35
N ASP A 130 -11.31 -0.58 5.38
CA ASP A 130 -10.57 -0.19 4.18
C ASP A 130 -10.30 -1.41 3.29
N LEU A 131 -10.09 -1.19 1.98
CA LEU A 131 -9.87 -2.26 1.00
C LEU A 131 -8.44 -2.84 1.02
N ASP A 132 -7.71 -2.60 2.08
CA ASP A 132 -6.43 -3.25 2.40
C ASP A 132 -6.45 -3.95 3.77
N ILE A 133 -7.65 -4.20 4.29
CA ILE A 133 -7.89 -5.05 5.45
C ILE A 133 -8.37 -6.42 4.97
N VAL A 134 -7.69 -7.47 5.38
CA VAL A 134 -8.11 -8.86 5.13
C VAL A 134 -8.64 -9.48 6.41
N VAL A 135 -9.82 -10.08 6.34
CA VAL A 135 -10.44 -10.79 7.46
C VAL A 135 -9.74 -12.16 7.62
N MET A 136 -9.21 -12.43 8.81
CA MET A 136 -8.49 -13.66 9.10
C MET A 136 -9.35 -14.72 9.78
N THR A 137 -10.47 -14.31 10.39
CA THR A 137 -11.41 -15.15 11.14
C THR A 137 -12.58 -15.62 10.28
N ALA A 138 -13.19 -16.75 10.66
CA ALA A 138 -14.37 -17.29 9.98
C ALA A 138 -15.64 -16.45 10.21
N GLN A 139 -15.65 -15.63 11.25
CA GLN A 139 -16.74 -14.70 11.59
C GLN A 139 -16.14 -13.42 12.17
N LEU A 140 -16.75 -12.29 11.88
CA LEU A 140 -16.35 -11.02 12.47
C LEU A 140 -16.59 -11.02 13.98
N PRO A 141 -15.72 -10.36 14.76
CA PRO A 141 -15.93 -10.16 16.20
C PRO A 141 -17.30 -9.56 16.52
N ASP A 142 -17.89 -9.99 17.63
CA ASP A 142 -19.26 -9.58 18.03
C ASP A 142 -19.27 -8.35 18.94
N ASP A 143 -18.15 -7.66 19.06
CA ASP A 143 -18.02 -6.48 19.89
C ASP A 143 -19.00 -5.38 19.45
N LYS A 144 -19.49 -4.64 20.44
CA LYS A 144 -20.32 -3.46 20.18
C LYS A 144 -19.49 -2.31 19.60
N ILE A 145 -18.26 -2.19 20.09
CA ILE A 145 -17.24 -1.26 19.59
C ILE A 145 -16.01 -2.09 19.27
N TYR A 146 -15.43 -1.89 18.10
CA TYR A 146 -14.14 -2.44 17.71
C TYR A 146 -13.25 -1.31 17.19
N LEU A 147 -12.10 -1.20 17.76
CA LEU A 147 -11.00 -0.33 17.37
C LEU A 147 -9.73 -1.01 17.85
N ALA A 148 -8.62 -0.90 17.15
CA ALA A 148 -7.37 -1.52 17.53
C ALA A 148 -6.19 -0.55 17.42
N TYR A 149 -5.19 -0.72 18.28
CA TYR A 149 -3.93 0.00 18.19
C TYR A 149 -3.12 -0.51 17.01
N GLN A 150 -2.56 0.40 16.21
CA GLN A 150 -1.53 0.05 15.21
C GLN A 150 -0.13 0.00 15.82
N GLU A 151 0.09 0.79 16.86
CA GLU A 151 1.29 0.86 17.69
C GLU A 151 0.91 1.36 19.09
N ASP A 152 1.84 1.38 20.03
CA ASP A 152 1.55 1.74 21.41
C ASP A 152 0.93 3.14 21.52
N GLY A 153 -0.30 3.18 22.01
CA GLY A 153 -1.07 4.40 22.21
C GLY A 153 -1.62 5.07 20.94
N VAL A 154 -1.47 4.46 19.74
CA VAL A 154 -2.00 5.00 18.48
C VAL A 154 -3.01 4.04 17.88
N ALA A 155 -4.29 4.40 17.92
CA ALA A 155 -5.37 3.64 17.28
C ALA A 155 -5.44 3.94 15.79
N ASN A 156 -5.93 2.96 14.99
CA ASN A 156 -6.09 3.13 13.54
C ASN A 156 -7.55 2.87 13.13
N ALA A 157 -8.04 3.68 12.22
CA ALA A 157 -9.41 3.68 11.74
C ALA A 157 -9.64 2.82 10.48
N ALA A 158 -8.64 2.10 9.95
CA ALA A 158 -8.78 1.30 8.74
C ALA A 158 -9.79 0.14 8.90
N VAL A 159 -9.93 -0.38 10.12
CA VAL A 159 -11.02 -1.29 10.49
C VAL A 159 -11.61 -0.87 11.83
N MET A 160 -12.92 -0.61 11.86
CA MET A 160 -13.60 -0.24 13.08
C MET A 160 -15.09 -0.58 13.06
N LYS A 161 -15.69 -0.66 14.25
CA LYS A 161 -17.12 -0.86 14.45
C LYS A 161 -17.62 0.03 15.57
N PHE A 162 -18.68 0.76 15.32
CA PHE A 162 -19.39 1.54 16.33
C PHE A 162 -20.90 1.44 16.11
N PRO A 163 -21.72 1.69 17.14
CA PRO A 163 -23.15 1.87 16.98
C PRO A 163 -23.46 3.07 16.09
N ALA A 164 -24.61 3.04 15.40
CA ALA A 164 -25.12 4.23 14.73
C ALA A 164 -25.33 5.37 15.74
N GLN A 165 -25.18 6.60 15.25
CA GLN A 165 -25.32 7.82 16.06
C GLN A 165 -24.38 7.88 17.28
N SER A 166 -23.23 7.25 17.16
CA SER A 166 -22.21 7.26 18.22
C SER A 166 -21.66 8.68 18.44
N PRO A 167 -21.64 9.19 19.68
CA PRO A 167 -21.12 10.54 19.97
C PRO A 167 -19.68 10.76 19.49
N ILE A 168 -18.82 9.74 19.59
CA ILE A 168 -17.43 9.81 19.11
C ILE A 168 -17.37 9.96 17.58
N MET A 169 -18.31 9.36 16.83
CA MET A 169 -18.39 9.54 15.39
C MET A 169 -18.88 10.94 15.03
N THR A 170 -19.81 11.50 15.80
CA THR A 170 -20.23 12.91 15.64
C THR A 170 -19.04 13.85 15.81
N ALA A 171 -18.28 13.69 16.89
CA ALA A 171 -17.08 14.49 17.14
C ALA A 171 -16.01 14.31 16.03
N ALA A 172 -15.82 13.07 15.55
CA ALA A 172 -14.89 12.79 14.46
C ALA A 172 -15.28 13.52 13.16
N ILE A 173 -16.57 13.54 12.83
CA ILE A 173 -17.08 14.24 11.65
C ILE A 173 -16.90 15.76 11.80
N GLU A 174 -17.28 16.34 12.93
CA GLU A 174 -17.17 17.77 13.19
C GLU A 174 -15.71 18.24 13.11
N GLU A 175 -14.78 17.47 13.67
CA GLU A 175 -13.36 17.77 13.64
C GLU A 175 -12.78 17.58 12.23
N ALA A 176 -13.12 16.49 11.55
CA ALA A 176 -12.69 16.25 10.18
C ALA A 176 -13.16 17.39 9.26
N MET A 177 -14.39 17.82 9.36
CA MET A 177 -14.94 18.93 8.56
C MET A 177 -14.23 20.27 8.81
N ARG A 178 -13.69 20.49 10.01
CA ARG A 178 -12.88 21.69 10.31
C ARG A 178 -11.47 21.64 9.73
N LEU A 179 -10.91 20.44 9.63
CA LEU A 179 -9.54 20.22 9.19
C LEU A 179 -9.41 19.99 7.68
N LEU A 180 -10.52 19.63 7.02
CA LEU A 180 -10.52 19.40 5.59
C LEU A 180 -10.36 20.71 4.82
N PRO A 181 -9.60 20.70 3.71
CA PRO A 181 -9.55 21.84 2.80
C PRO A 181 -10.93 22.11 2.20
N ALA A 182 -11.12 23.33 1.64
CA ALA A 182 -12.31 23.59 0.87
C ALA A 182 -12.48 22.54 -0.23
N ALA A 183 -13.69 21.98 -0.37
CA ALA A 183 -13.96 20.92 -1.31
C ALA A 183 -13.57 21.34 -2.75
N GLY A 184 -12.86 20.47 -3.46
CA GLY A 184 -12.32 20.74 -4.79
C GLY A 184 -10.98 21.50 -4.81
N THR A 185 -10.41 21.84 -3.64
CA THR A 185 -9.05 22.37 -3.54
C THR A 185 -8.14 21.29 -2.94
N ALA A 186 -6.96 21.11 -3.54
CA ALA A 186 -5.93 20.25 -2.96
C ALA A 186 -5.11 21.07 -1.96
N ALA A 187 -5.11 20.66 -0.69
CA ALA A 187 -4.26 21.29 0.31
C ALA A 187 -2.82 20.78 0.16
N PRO A 188 -1.82 21.65 0.01
CA PRO A 188 -0.44 21.22 0.06
C PRO A 188 -0.06 20.81 1.50
N GLY A 189 0.52 19.62 1.67
CA GLY A 189 1.17 19.23 2.92
C GLY A 189 0.27 18.96 4.12
N ALA A 190 -1.01 18.58 3.91
CA ALA A 190 -1.83 18.12 5.03
C ALA A 190 -1.17 16.90 5.69
N ASP A 191 -1.02 16.96 7.02
CA ASP A 191 -0.50 15.83 7.79
C ASP A 191 -1.41 14.60 7.57
N HIS A 192 -0.87 13.59 6.92
CA HIS A 192 -1.57 12.41 6.44
C HIS A 192 -2.38 11.66 7.52
N GLY A 193 -2.11 11.88 8.78
CA GLY A 193 -2.83 11.21 9.89
C GLY A 193 -3.79 12.09 10.67
N ILE A 194 -3.94 13.37 10.29
CA ILE A 194 -4.62 14.35 11.14
C ILE A 194 -6.12 14.06 11.33
N VAL A 195 -6.77 13.53 10.30
CA VAL A 195 -8.19 13.13 10.33
C VAL A 195 -8.38 11.62 10.52
N GLY A 196 -7.32 10.83 10.42
CA GLY A 196 -7.31 9.36 10.61
C GLY A 196 -6.83 8.97 12.01
N PRO A 197 -5.68 8.25 12.11
CA PRO A 197 -5.19 7.70 13.36
C PRO A 197 -5.04 8.71 14.50
N LYS A 198 -4.52 9.92 14.24
CA LYS A 198 -4.35 10.93 15.29
C LYS A 198 -5.68 11.40 15.86
N LEU A 199 -6.67 11.64 15.00
CA LEU A 199 -7.99 12.07 15.43
C LEU A 199 -8.68 10.99 16.25
N ILE A 200 -8.75 9.75 15.74
CA ILE A 200 -9.48 8.68 16.44
C ILE A 200 -8.80 8.30 17.77
N THR A 201 -7.46 8.37 17.83
CA THR A 201 -6.71 8.16 19.07
C THR A 201 -7.09 9.20 20.13
N ARG A 202 -7.04 10.49 19.78
CA ARG A 202 -7.40 11.57 20.69
C ARG A 202 -8.84 11.44 21.17
N LEU A 203 -9.78 11.20 20.26
CA LEU A 203 -11.18 11.03 20.62
C LEU A 203 -11.42 9.78 21.46
N SER A 204 -10.66 8.71 21.29
CA SER A 204 -10.78 7.51 22.15
C SER A 204 -10.50 7.84 23.62
N SER A 205 -9.49 8.67 23.87
CA SER A 205 -9.18 9.14 25.22
C SER A 205 -10.22 10.15 25.72
N GLU A 206 -10.62 11.12 24.92
CA GLU A 206 -11.62 12.14 25.30
C GLU A 206 -12.99 11.51 25.66
N TYR A 207 -13.36 10.44 24.98
CA TYR A 207 -14.61 9.69 25.24
C TYR A 207 -14.42 8.51 26.20
N ALA A 208 -13.23 8.36 26.79
CA ALA A 208 -12.87 7.33 27.77
C ALA A 208 -13.14 5.90 27.27
N ILE A 209 -12.89 5.63 25.99
CA ILE A 209 -13.04 4.29 25.40
C ILE A 209 -11.71 3.56 25.18
N ASP A 210 -10.58 4.10 25.66
CA ASP A 210 -9.25 3.48 25.51
C ASP A 210 -9.24 2.03 26.01
N HIS A 211 -9.99 1.73 27.05
CA HIS A 211 -10.11 0.38 27.61
C HIS A 211 -10.83 -0.61 26.69
N LEU A 212 -11.49 -0.14 25.63
CA LEU A 212 -12.14 -0.96 24.58
C LEU A 212 -11.25 -1.11 23.34
N VAL A 213 -10.18 -0.32 23.22
CA VAL A 213 -9.26 -0.40 22.09
C VAL A 213 -8.45 -1.69 22.23
N ARG A 214 -8.54 -2.53 21.20
CA ARG A 214 -7.88 -3.84 21.19
C ARG A 214 -6.37 -3.69 20.98
N PRO A 215 -5.58 -4.67 21.44
CA PRO A 215 -4.14 -4.68 21.20
C PRO A 215 -3.83 -4.78 19.69
N LYS A 216 -2.65 -4.33 19.28
CA LYS A 216 -2.22 -4.31 17.86
C LYS A 216 -2.32 -5.66 17.16
N VAL A 217 -2.10 -6.76 17.90
CA VAL A 217 -2.20 -8.12 17.37
C VAL A 217 -3.58 -8.41 16.77
N SER A 218 -4.62 -7.69 17.17
CA SER A 218 -5.97 -7.90 16.65
C SER A 218 -6.12 -7.53 15.17
N ALA A 219 -5.38 -6.53 14.67
CA ALA A 219 -5.52 -6.07 13.27
C ALA A 219 -4.21 -5.54 12.62
N TYR A 220 -3.20 -5.17 13.42
CA TYR A 220 -2.01 -4.45 12.94
C TYR A 220 -0.71 -5.12 13.40
N GLU A 221 -0.71 -6.44 13.57
CA GLU A 221 0.45 -7.17 14.09
C GLU A 221 1.71 -7.00 13.23
N ILE A 222 1.54 -6.97 11.90
CA ILE A 222 2.63 -6.72 10.98
C ILE A 222 2.75 -5.20 10.75
N HIS A 223 3.88 -4.64 11.20
CA HIS A 223 4.17 -3.22 11.07
C HIS A 223 4.45 -2.84 9.59
N PRO A 224 4.18 -1.59 9.13
CA PRO A 224 4.46 -1.17 7.75
C PRO A 224 5.91 -1.40 7.32
N ASN A 225 6.88 -1.32 8.22
CA ASN A 225 8.28 -1.60 7.91
C ASN A 225 8.58 -3.10 7.62
N GLU A 226 7.65 -3.99 7.97
CA GLU A 226 7.77 -5.44 7.85
C GLU A 226 6.96 -6.00 6.66
N VAL A 227 6.26 -5.16 5.91
CA VAL A 227 5.34 -5.56 4.82
C VAL A 227 6.01 -6.44 3.75
N LEU A 228 7.35 -6.37 3.59
CA LEU A 228 8.08 -7.25 2.70
C LEU A 228 7.85 -8.74 3.04
N MET A 229 7.59 -9.07 4.32
CA MET A 229 7.29 -10.45 4.75
C MET A 229 6.07 -11.04 4.04
N PHE A 230 5.10 -10.22 3.66
CA PHE A 230 3.91 -10.69 2.93
C PHE A 230 4.23 -11.27 1.56
N PHE A 231 5.35 -10.85 0.96
CA PHE A 231 5.81 -11.24 -0.36
C PHE A 231 6.92 -12.29 -0.33
N ASP A 232 7.56 -12.53 0.82
CA ASP A 232 8.67 -13.48 0.94
C ASP A 232 8.16 -14.91 1.15
N PRO A 233 8.36 -15.82 0.18
CA PRO A 233 7.94 -17.22 0.34
C PRO A 233 8.59 -17.93 1.53
N ARG A 234 9.79 -17.48 1.94
CA ARG A 234 10.53 -18.08 3.07
C ARG A 234 9.94 -17.72 4.42
N GLN A 235 9.12 -16.65 4.48
CA GLN A 235 8.52 -16.14 5.70
C GLN A 235 7.02 -16.44 5.81
N CYS A 236 6.44 -17.14 4.85
CA CYS A 236 5.01 -17.43 4.80
C CYS A 236 4.50 -18.03 6.12
N GLU A 237 5.17 -19.06 6.62
CA GLU A 237 4.80 -19.75 7.87
C GLU A 237 4.91 -18.80 9.09
N ALA A 238 6.01 -18.08 9.21
CA ALA A 238 6.23 -17.12 10.29
C ALA A 238 5.17 -16.01 10.31
N VAL A 239 4.69 -15.55 9.15
CA VAL A 239 3.60 -14.58 9.09
C VAL A 239 2.30 -15.19 9.58
N PHE A 240 1.95 -16.42 9.19
CA PHE A 240 0.76 -17.10 9.71
C PHE A 240 0.84 -17.33 11.22
N GLU A 241 1.99 -17.72 11.76
CA GLU A 241 2.19 -17.89 13.19
C GLU A 241 1.97 -16.59 13.95
N ARG A 242 2.53 -15.47 13.47
CA ARG A 242 2.32 -14.14 14.07
C ARG A 242 0.86 -13.72 14.04
N LEU A 243 0.14 -14.04 12.99
CA LEU A 243 -1.27 -13.68 12.78
C LEU A 243 -2.26 -14.68 13.37
N ALA A 244 -1.81 -15.72 14.06
CA ALA A 244 -2.67 -16.80 14.56
C ALA A 244 -3.81 -16.34 15.50
N SER A 245 -3.62 -15.21 16.19
CA SER A 245 -4.63 -14.59 17.07
C SER A 245 -5.24 -13.32 16.50
N SER A 246 -4.91 -12.95 15.25
CA SER A 246 -5.42 -11.74 14.63
C SER A 246 -6.81 -11.94 14.05
N ASP A 247 -7.68 -10.97 14.27
CA ASP A 247 -8.99 -10.92 13.61
C ASP A 247 -8.85 -10.43 12.16
N PHE A 248 -7.90 -9.52 11.93
CA PHE A 248 -7.63 -8.89 10.65
C PHE A 248 -6.13 -8.78 10.40
N VAL A 249 -5.75 -8.58 9.15
CA VAL A 249 -4.42 -8.12 8.77
C VAL A 249 -4.52 -6.90 7.86
N HIS A 250 -3.72 -5.88 8.15
CA HIS A 250 -3.62 -4.66 7.36
C HIS A 250 -2.46 -4.78 6.36
N LEU A 251 -2.74 -4.57 5.08
CA LEU A 251 -1.76 -4.72 4.00
C LEU A 251 -0.94 -3.44 3.75
N TRP A 252 -1.33 -2.31 4.35
CA TRP A 252 -0.62 -1.02 4.24
C TRP A 252 -0.51 -0.51 2.80
N ASN A 253 -1.61 -0.42 2.11
CA ASN A 253 -1.71 -0.11 0.67
C ASN A 253 -1.06 1.22 0.27
N ASP A 254 -1.03 2.21 1.15
CA ASP A 254 -0.35 3.48 0.88
C ASP A 254 1.17 3.30 0.73
N LEU A 255 1.77 2.40 1.53
CA LEU A 255 3.17 2.02 1.35
C LEU A 255 3.40 1.34 0.00
N TRP A 256 2.46 0.48 -0.45
CA TRP A 256 2.57 -0.17 -1.76
C TRP A 256 2.50 0.83 -2.91
N ARG A 257 1.66 1.87 -2.77
CA ARG A 257 1.63 3.00 -3.70
C ARG A 257 2.99 3.70 -3.75
N ALA A 258 3.55 4.02 -2.59
CA ALA A 258 4.86 4.66 -2.48
C ALA A 258 5.99 3.79 -3.06
N LEU A 259 5.90 2.48 -2.89
CA LEU A 259 6.81 1.48 -3.47
C LEU A 259 6.54 1.21 -4.96
N ARG A 260 5.43 1.72 -5.50
CA ARG A 260 4.95 1.47 -6.87
C ARG A 260 4.79 -0.01 -7.19
N ILE A 261 4.34 -0.80 -6.23
CA ILE A 261 4.06 -2.23 -6.44
C ILE A 261 2.89 -2.38 -7.44
N PRO A 262 3.09 -3.09 -8.56
CA PRO A 262 2.03 -3.31 -9.54
C PRO A 262 0.93 -4.22 -8.99
N LYS A 263 -0.25 -3.67 -8.71
CA LYS A 263 -1.38 -4.41 -8.14
C LYS A 263 -2.17 -5.25 -9.15
N ASN A 264 -1.87 -5.11 -10.43
CA ASN A 264 -2.41 -5.96 -11.50
C ASN A 264 -1.62 -7.26 -11.70
N LEU A 265 -0.57 -7.48 -10.89
CA LEU A 265 0.19 -8.71 -10.83
C LEU A 265 -0.09 -9.42 -9.50
N GLY A 266 -0.17 -10.74 -9.53
CA GLY A 266 -0.27 -11.55 -8.32
C GLY A 266 1.03 -11.55 -7.52
N PRO A 267 0.98 -11.93 -6.25
CA PRO A 267 2.16 -12.00 -5.40
C PRO A 267 3.11 -13.14 -5.81
N PRO A 268 4.36 -13.15 -5.30
CA PRO A 268 5.28 -14.25 -5.50
C PRO A 268 4.68 -15.56 -5.02
N GLU A 269 4.88 -16.62 -5.81
CA GLU A 269 4.37 -17.96 -5.49
C GLU A 269 4.93 -18.48 -4.16
N GLY A 270 4.09 -19.08 -3.33
CA GLY A 270 4.44 -19.58 -2.01
C GLY A 270 4.53 -18.52 -0.92
N SER A 271 4.30 -17.25 -1.23
CA SER A 271 4.25 -16.18 -0.23
C SER A 271 2.96 -16.23 0.62
N PHE A 272 2.92 -15.47 1.71
CA PHE A 272 1.72 -15.31 2.53
C PHE A 272 0.52 -14.80 1.70
N LEU A 273 0.73 -13.79 0.86
CA LEU A 273 -0.34 -13.26 0.00
C LEU A 273 -0.80 -14.28 -1.05
N ASP A 274 0.11 -15.08 -1.61
CA ASP A 274 -0.27 -16.16 -2.54
C ASP A 274 -1.14 -17.21 -1.84
N SER A 275 -0.82 -17.54 -0.60
CA SER A 275 -1.62 -18.45 0.22
C SER A 275 -3.02 -17.88 0.50
N LEU A 276 -3.13 -16.58 0.75
CA LEU A 276 -4.44 -15.92 0.89
C LEU A 276 -5.21 -15.89 -0.44
N PHE A 277 -4.53 -15.63 -1.57
CA PHE A 277 -5.16 -15.68 -2.89
C PHE A 277 -5.77 -17.04 -3.17
N LYS A 278 -5.01 -18.12 -2.92
CA LYS A 278 -5.51 -19.49 -3.03
C LYS A 278 -6.69 -19.75 -2.10
N ARG A 279 -6.59 -19.30 -0.84
CA ARG A 279 -7.66 -19.46 0.16
C ARG A 279 -8.96 -18.81 -0.25
N PHE A 280 -8.90 -17.63 -0.86
CA PHE A 280 -10.07 -16.84 -1.23
C PHE A 280 -10.45 -16.96 -2.72
N GLY A 281 -9.84 -17.89 -3.45
CA GLY A 281 -10.21 -18.21 -4.83
C GLY A 281 -9.87 -17.09 -5.81
N ILE A 282 -8.73 -16.40 -5.63
CA ILE A 282 -8.24 -15.41 -6.57
C ILE A 282 -7.28 -16.09 -7.54
N ASP A 283 -7.70 -16.22 -8.78
CA ASP A 283 -6.89 -16.82 -9.84
C ASP A 283 -5.97 -15.79 -10.48
N VAL A 284 -4.69 -16.11 -10.53
CA VAL A 284 -3.67 -15.29 -11.20
C VAL A 284 -3.19 -16.02 -12.44
N PRO A 285 -3.31 -15.42 -13.64
CA PRO A 285 -2.83 -16.03 -14.88
C PRO A 285 -1.35 -16.41 -14.78
N GLN A 286 -0.97 -17.46 -15.50
CA GLN A 286 0.42 -17.89 -15.60
C GLN A 286 1.29 -16.76 -16.15
N GLY A 287 2.40 -16.45 -15.49
CA GLY A 287 3.30 -15.35 -15.86
C GLY A 287 2.87 -13.96 -15.38
N ALA A 288 1.68 -13.82 -14.79
CA ALA A 288 1.20 -12.54 -14.23
C ALA A 288 1.50 -12.40 -12.72
N ARG A 289 2.69 -12.80 -12.28
CA ARG A 289 3.11 -12.76 -10.88
C ARG A 289 4.36 -11.92 -10.69
N LEU A 290 4.45 -11.29 -9.55
CA LEU A 290 5.68 -10.64 -9.09
C LEU A 290 6.72 -11.69 -8.71
N SER A 291 7.99 -11.45 -9.02
CA SER A 291 9.06 -12.21 -8.36
C SER A 291 9.40 -11.57 -7.02
N PHE A 292 9.83 -12.38 -6.06
CA PHE A 292 10.25 -11.86 -4.75
C PHE A 292 11.44 -10.91 -4.88
N GLU A 293 12.39 -11.23 -5.74
CA GLU A 293 13.59 -10.42 -5.98
C GLU A 293 13.23 -9.01 -6.49
N ALA A 294 12.21 -8.90 -7.35
CA ALA A 294 11.75 -7.61 -7.82
C ALA A 294 11.13 -6.77 -6.69
N VAL A 295 10.28 -7.40 -5.87
CA VAL A 295 9.65 -6.73 -4.72
C VAL A 295 10.70 -6.32 -3.69
N GLU A 296 11.63 -7.21 -3.34
CA GLU A 296 12.75 -6.91 -2.43
C GLU A 296 13.61 -5.76 -2.94
N GLY A 297 13.88 -5.72 -4.25
CA GLY A 297 14.59 -4.63 -4.91
C GLY A 297 13.90 -3.28 -4.72
N TRP A 298 12.58 -3.20 -4.94
CA TRP A 298 11.80 -1.96 -4.74
C TRP A 298 11.77 -1.52 -3.28
N PHE A 299 11.63 -2.45 -2.34
CA PHE A 299 11.71 -2.16 -0.92
C PHE A 299 13.06 -1.57 -0.53
N ARG A 300 14.14 -2.18 -0.99
CA ARG A 300 15.51 -1.69 -0.74
C ARG A 300 15.71 -0.29 -1.31
N GLU A 301 15.29 -0.07 -2.56
CA GLU A 301 15.38 1.24 -3.22
C GLU A 301 14.60 2.31 -2.45
N PHE A 302 13.38 2.01 -2.05
CA PHE A 302 12.53 2.94 -1.29
C PHE A 302 13.18 3.36 0.03
N TRP A 303 13.70 2.41 0.81
CA TRP A 303 14.29 2.72 2.11
C TRP A 303 15.61 3.50 1.96
N VAL A 304 16.43 3.15 0.99
CA VAL A 304 17.65 3.91 0.67
C VAL A 304 17.29 5.34 0.29
N MET A 305 16.29 5.53 -0.59
CA MET A 305 15.86 6.87 -1.00
C MET A 305 15.22 7.66 0.13
N LYS A 306 14.46 7.02 1.02
CA LYS A 306 13.89 7.66 2.20
C LYS A 306 14.96 8.13 3.18
N GLU A 307 15.95 7.30 3.47
CA GLU A 307 17.08 7.66 4.32
C GLU A 307 17.89 8.80 3.70
N LEU A 308 18.11 8.75 2.40
CA LEU A 308 18.79 9.79 1.64
C LEU A 308 18.04 11.13 1.74
N LYS A 309 16.73 11.14 1.49
CA LYS A 309 15.89 12.32 1.63
C LYS A 309 15.98 12.91 3.03
N GLN A 310 15.95 12.08 4.07
CA GLN A 310 16.08 12.51 5.44
C GLN A 310 17.44 13.15 5.73
N LYS A 311 18.52 12.54 5.27
CA LYS A 311 19.87 13.10 5.42
C LYS A 311 20.05 14.43 4.65
N LEU A 312 19.49 14.52 3.45
CA LEU A 312 19.55 15.73 2.63
C LEU A 312 18.69 16.89 3.16
N SER A 313 17.56 16.59 3.81
CA SER A 313 16.69 17.63 4.40
C SER A 313 17.29 18.29 5.63
N THR A 314 18.24 17.63 6.29
CA THR A 314 18.89 18.12 7.52
C THR A 314 20.23 18.85 7.27
N GLN A 315 20.75 18.80 6.04
CA GLN A 315 22.04 19.42 5.69
C GLN A 315 21.94 20.12 4.33
N SER A 316 22.52 21.32 4.22
CA SER A 316 22.86 21.88 2.91
C SER A 316 23.99 21.01 2.33
N VAL A 317 23.63 20.02 1.51
CA VAL A 317 24.60 19.07 0.96
C VAL A 317 25.31 19.74 -0.21
N PRO A 318 26.63 19.89 -0.15
CA PRO A 318 27.42 20.39 -1.26
C PRO A 318 27.27 19.43 -2.47
N TYR A 319 27.32 19.98 -3.67
CA TYR A 319 27.20 19.22 -4.93
C TYR A 319 28.17 18.02 -4.99
N ASP A 320 29.38 18.18 -4.48
CA ASP A 320 30.41 17.12 -4.41
C ASP A 320 29.98 15.90 -3.58
N ALA A 321 29.15 16.10 -2.57
CA ALA A 321 28.60 15.01 -1.76
C ALA A 321 27.56 14.18 -2.52
N LEU A 322 26.81 14.78 -3.44
CA LEU A 322 25.88 14.07 -4.33
C LEU A 322 26.66 13.22 -5.35
N ASP A 323 27.77 13.73 -5.89
CA ASP A 323 28.62 12.98 -6.81
C ASP A 323 29.30 11.80 -6.10
N HIS A 324 29.79 11.99 -4.87
CA HIS A 324 30.34 10.93 -4.04
C HIS A 324 29.31 9.86 -3.69
N LEU A 325 28.07 10.25 -3.44
CA LEU A 325 26.97 9.34 -3.16
C LEU A 325 26.57 8.54 -4.39
N ALA A 326 26.46 9.19 -5.55
CA ALA A 326 26.19 8.52 -6.82
C ALA A 326 27.28 7.49 -7.15
N ARG A 327 28.56 7.81 -6.91
CA ARG A 327 29.68 6.87 -7.05
C ARG A 327 29.60 5.73 -6.04
N SER A 328 29.22 5.97 -4.79
CA SER A 328 29.08 4.95 -3.76
C SER A 328 27.97 3.95 -4.10
N ILE A 329 26.87 4.42 -4.67
CA ILE A 329 25.78 3.59 -5.19
C ILE A 329 26.27 2.74 -6.39
N GLN A 330 27.06 3.30 -7.28
CA GLN A 330 27.66 2.59 -8.41
C GLN A 330 28.65 1.50 -7.96
N ILE A 331 29.49 1.79 -6.97
CA ILE A 331 30.50 0.86 -6.41
C ILE A 331 29.83 -0.29 -5.66
N SER A 332 28.69 -0.06 -5.01
CA SER A 332 27.93 -1.11 -4.30
C SER A 332 27.22 -2.11 -5.24
N GLY A 333 27.39 -1.97 -6.55
CA GLY A 333 26.75 -2.84 -7.54
C GLY A 333 25.25 -2.60 -7.69
N TRP A 334 24.73 -1.55 -7.07
CA TRP A 334 23.36 -1.13 -7.25
C TRP A 334 23.17 -0.59 -8.68
N ARG A 335 22.52 -1.38 -9.52
CA ARG A 335 22.01 -0.92 -10.80
C ARG A 335 20.54 -0.57 -10.59
N PRO A 336 20.08 0.68 -10.85
CA PRO A 336 18.66 0.93 -10.94
C PRO A 336 18.12 -0.06 -11.96
N GLY A 337 17.21 -0.92 -11.52
CA GLY A 337 16.64 -1.94 -12.38
C GLY A 337 15.98 -1.27 -13.57
N VAL A 338 16.62 -1.34 -14.72
CA VAL A 338 15.98 -1.06 -16.00
C VAL A 338 14.89 -2.12 -16.10
N ARG A 339 13.64 -1.75 -15.84
CA ARG A 339 12.49 -2.62 -16.00
C ARG A 339 12.37 -2.93 -17.49
N SER A 340 12.98 -4.01 -17.97
CA SER A 340 12.59 -4.57 -19.24
C SER A 340 11.28 -5.34 -19.02
N PHE A 341 10.17 -4.76 -19.43
CA PHE A 341 8.92 -5.49 -19.68
C PHE A 341 9.05 -6.29 -20.99
N ALA A 342 10.19 -6.90 -21.23
CA ALA A 342 10.36 -7.83 -22.33
C ALA A 342 10.14 -9.24 -21.79
N ASN A 343 9.21 -9.95 -22.43
CA ASN A 343 9.06 -11.38 -22.28
C ASN A 343 10.42 -12.03 -22.15
N ALA A 344 10.65 -12.72 -21.06
CA ALA A 344 11.87 -13.47 -20.81
C ALA A 344 11.90 -14.69 -21.70
N GLU A 345 12.18 -14.47 -22.98
CA GLU A 345 12.86 -15.47 -23.79
C GLU A 345 14.36 -15.18 -23.67
N THR A 346 15.01 -16.07 -22.97
CA THR A 346 16.44 -16.15 -22.76
C THR A 346 17.23 -15.85 -24.04
N SER A 347 17.86 -14.67 -24.06
CA SER A 347 18.98 -14.43 -24.94
C SER A 347 20.20 -14.10 -24.12
N PRO A 348 21.32 -14.83 -24.27
CA PRO A 348 22.54 -14.60 -23.51
C PRO A 348 23.37 -13.47 -24.13
N GLN A 349 22.84 -12.25 -24.11
CA GLN A 349 23.49 -11.06 -24.69
C GLN A 349 23.30 -9.82 -23.82
N GLY A 350 23.49 -9.95 -22.50
CA GLY A 350 23.45 -8.83 -21.56
C GLY A 350 24.63 -7.84 -21.67
N ASP A 351 25.68 -8.14 -22.42
CA ASP A 351 26.88 -7.31 -22.51
C ASP A 351 26.87 -6.25 -23.62
N HIS A 352 25.88 -6.24 -24.49
CA HIS A 352 25.86 -5.30 -25.61
C HIS A 352 25.14 -3.96 -25.36
N LEU A 353 24.45 -3.78 -24.23
CA LEU A 353 23.80 -2.52 -23.87
C LEU A 353 24.78 -1.43 -23.36
N LEU A 354 26.03 -1.78 -23.11
CA LEU A 354 27.09 -0.84 -22.67
C LEU A 354 28.04 -0.43 -23.81
N ALA A 355 27.86 -0.93 -25.02
CA ALA A 355 28.73 -0.68 -26.19
C ALA A 355 28.05 0.13 -27.30
N GLY A 356 26.92 0.78 -27.02
CA GLY A 356 26.29 1.72 -27.96
C GLY A 356 27.11 3.01 -28.07
N GLU A 357 27.17 3.60 -29.29
CA GLU A 357 27.73 4.94 -29.47
C GLU A 357 27.05 5.94 -28.52
N PRO A 358 27.78 6.96 -28.01
CA PRO A 358 27.22 7.99 -27.15
C PRO A 358 25.99 8.61 -27.79
N GLN A 359 24.84 8.52 -27.13
CA GLN A 359 23.57 9.10 -27.58
C GLN A 359 23.39 10.47 -26.91
N THR A 360 22.57 11.32 -27.51
CA THR A 360 22.15 12.56 -26.91
C THR A 360 20.79 12.36 -26.22
N LEU A 361 20.77 12.50 -24.90
CA LEU A 361 19.53 12.56 -24.12
C LEU A 361 18.98 13.98 -24.20
N ARG A 362 17.76 14.12 -24.67
CA ARG A 362 17.02 15.37 -24.68
C ARG A 362 15.90 15.34 -23.68
N THR A 363 15.81 16.37 -22.84
CA THR A 363 14.74 16.52 -21.86
C THR A 363 14.27 17.96 -21.80
N PHE A 364 13.06 18.18 -21.28
CA PHE A 364 12.50 19.51 -21.12
C PHE A 364 12.38 19.86 -19.64
N TRP A 365 12.71 21.09 -19.29
CA TRP A 365 12.57 21.63 -17.95
C TRP A 365 11.85 22.97 -17.96
N HIS A 366 10.79 23.07 -17.14
CA HIS A 366 10.07 24.31 -16.89
C HIS A 366 10.22 24.72 -15.42
N GLY A 367 11.10 25.67 -15.14
CA GLY A 367 11.35 26.17 -13.81
C GLY A 367 12.61 27.04 -13.73
N GLU A 368 12.79 27.75 -12.65
CA GLU A 368 13.94 28.64 -12.45
C GLU A 368 15.23 27.87 -12.13
N THR A 369 15.11 26.71 -11.49
CA THR A 369 16.27 25.88 -11.09
C THR A 369 15.97 24.40 -11.28
N ILE A 370 16.99 23.61 -11.62
CA ILE A 370 16.94 22.14 -11.60
C ILE A 370 17.34 21.68 -10.21
N GLY A 371 16.45 20.91 -9.57
CA GLY A 371 16.70 20.37 -8.24
C GLY A 371 17.74 19.25 -8.21
N PRO A 372 18.30 18.90 -7.04
CA PRO A 372 19.36 17.91 -6.91
C PRO A 372 18.96 16.52 -7.41
N TYR A 373 17.70 16.11 -7.30
CA TYR A 373 17.20 14.83 -7.79
C TYR A 373 17.19 14.74 -9.32
N GLN A 374 16.76 15.82 -9.97
CA GLN A 374 16.77 15.92 -11.42
C GLN A 374 18.21 15.92 -11.95
N LEU A 375 19.12 16.66 -11.29
CA LEU A 375 20.55 16.66 -11.62
C LEU A 375 21.15 15.26 -11.45
N MET A 376 20.78 14.53 -10.40
CA MET A 376 21.25 13.15 -10.19
C MET A 376 20.77 12.22 -11.31
N CYS A 377 19.53 12.36 -11.75
CA CYS A 377 18.98 11.62 -12.87
C CYS A 377 19.75 11.92 -14.16
N LEU A 378 19.95 13.20 -14.47
CA LEU A 378 20.72 13.62 -15.66
C LEU A 378 22.18 13.16 -15.57
N LYS A 379 22.80 13.19 -14.39
CA LYS A 379 24.17 12.73 -14.20
C LYS A 379 24.35 11.24 -14.44
N SER A 380 23.32 10.41 -14.17
CA SER A 380 23.38 8.98 -14.46
C SER A 380 23.55 8.71 -15.95
N PHE A 381 22.91 9.50 -16.81
CA PHE A 381 23.06 9.40 -18.28
C PHE A 381 24.44 9.90 -18.73
N ALA A 382 24.89 11.03 -18.19
CA ALA A 382 26.24 11.54 -18.50
C ALA A 382 27.33 10.57 -18.04
N ALA A 383 27.18 9.93 -16.89
CA ALA A 383 28.09 8.91 -16.37
C ALA A 383 28.14 7.64 -17.24
N SER A 384 27.07 7.38 -17.99
CA SER A 384 27.01 6.29 -18.98
C SER A 384 27.55 6.70 -20.37
N GLY A 385 28.19 7.87 -20.46
CA GLY A 385 28.83 8.35 -21.69
C GLY A 385 27.88 9.10 -22.66
N HIS A 386 26.64 9.36 -22.24
CA HIS A 386 25.67 10.09 -23.05
C HIS A 386 25.81 11.60 -22.90
N ARG A 387 25.50 12.35 -23.97
CA ARG A 387 25.37 13.81 -23.93
C ARG A 387 23.99 14.16 -23.36
N VAL A 388 23.91 15.20 -22.52
CA VAL A 388 22.65 15.65 -21.92
C VAL A 388 22.34 17.07 -22.40
N GLU A 389 21.19 17.22 -23.05
CA GLU A 389 20.64 18.49 -23.53
C GLU A 389 19.31 18.75 -22.80
N VAL A 390 19.20 19.91 -22.12
CA VAL A 390 18.00 20.34 -21.42
C VAL A 390 17.38 21.51 -22.18
N PHE A 391 16.20 21.30 -22.74
CA PHE A 391 15.40 22.36 -23.33
C PHE A 391 14.69 23.14 -22.23
N SER A 392 14.85 24.45 -22.21
CA SER A 392 14.19 25.34 -21.23
C SER A 392 13.84 26.69 -21.82
N TYR A 393 12.73 27.27 -21.36
CA TYR A 393 12.44 28.67 -21.64
C TYR A 393 13.32 29.65 -20.83
N ASN A 394 14.00 29.16 -19.80
CA ASN A 394 14.98 29.91 -19.01
C ASN A 394 16.39 29.57 -19.51
N ARG A 395 16.98 30.44 -20.31
CA ARG A 395 18.35 30.28 -20.86
C ARG A 395 19.44 30.45 -19.79
N ASP A 396 19.14 31.14 -18.72
CA ASP A 396 20.08 31.38 -17.59
C ASP A 396 19.98 30.28 -16.52
N LEU A 397 19.51 29.08 -16.89
CA LEU A 397 19.38 27.97 -15.99
C LEU A 397 20.76 27.57 -15.44
N ASN A 398 20.94 27.71 -14.13
CA ASN A 398 22.22 27.36 -13.48
C ASN A 398 22.36 25.83 -13.41
N VAL A 399 23.13 25.28 -14.33
CA VAL A 399 23.43 23.84 -14.43
C VAL A 399 24.92 23.60 -14.53
N PRO A 400 25.38 22.38 -14.18
CA PRO A 400 26.78 21.99 -14.37
C PRO A 400 27.22 21.98 -15.82
N ASP A 401 28.52 22.18 -16.10
CA ASP A 401 29.13 22.28 -17.41
C ASP A 401 28.92 21.06 -18.35
N TRP A 402 28.53 19.93 -17.80
CA TRP A 402 28.22 18.71 -18.55
C TRP A 402 26.78 18.66 -19.08
N ILE A 403 25.97 19.66 -18.81
CA ILE A 403 24.60 19.83 -19.36
C ILE A 403 24.61 21.00 -20.35
N SER A 404 24.12 20.74 -21.56
CA SER A 404 23.81 21.81 -22.51
C SER A 404 22.38 22.30 -22.28
N VAL A 405 22.19 23.62 -22.18
CA VAL A 405 20.88 24.25 -22.10
C VAL A 405 20.51 24.79 -23.48
N GLU A 406 19.40 24.29 -24.01
CA GLU A 406 18.88 24.68 -25.32
C GLU A 406 17.57 25.47 -25.16
N ASP A 407 17.31 26.40 -26.07
CA ASP A 407 16.07 27.17 -26.04
C ASP A 407 14.86 26.32 -26.43
N ALA A 408 13.88 26.22 -25.55
CA ALA A 408 12.65 25.46 -25.83
C ALA A 408 11.66 26.23 -26.76
N ALA A 409 11.98 27.48 -27.14
CA ALA A 409 11.16 28.27 -28.06
C ALA A 409 11.58 28.12 -29.52
N GLU A 410 12.76 27.53 -29.81
CA GLU A 410 13.25 27.18 -31.13
C GLU A 410 12.93 25.73 -31.46
#